data_98dfcf4ab93e3f859cf3f8fa0a056d12
#
_entry.id   98dfcf4ab93e3f859cf3f8fa0a056d12
#
_cell.length_a   1.000
_cell.length_b   1.000
_cell.length_c   1.000
_cell.angle_alpha   90.00
_cell.angle_beta   90.00
_cell.angle_gamma   90.00
#
_symmetry.space_group_name_H-M   'P 1'
#
loop_
_entity.id
_entity.type
_entity.pdbx_description
1 polymer ?
#
loop_
_entity_poly.entity_id
_entity_poly.type
_entity_poly.pdbx_seq_one_letter_code
_entity_poly.pdbx_strand_id
1 'polypeptide(L)'
;MDLADIRQTIDGIDTTLLNSFVERMDIATEVAKSKIEMGKAVFDPTRERSKLNNLAGRAPERYEAQTITLFRLLMSMSKAEQQRYINELKGITVSQKAHATAGAFDTPFPQTASVACQGVEGAYSQIAACKLFAVPDIAFFETFEGVMRAVRDGFCEFGVLPIENSTAGSVNAVYDLLAQFDFHIVRSLRLKIDHNLLVKPGTKLQDVREVYSHGQAIAQCAGFIEAHDLHATKYLNTAMSAEMVANSDRTDVAAIASRSCAALYGLEVLEPNIQDSDNNYTRFVVISREPRVYPGANRTSLMITTANEPGALYRVLERFYALNINLIKLESRPIPGRDFEFMFYFDLDCPFGSKALDDLLDSIDDVCESFTYFGSYTEVL
;
A
#
# COMPACT_ATOMS: atom_id res chain seq x y z
N MET A 1 2.39 46.16 -25.18
CA MET A 1 1.87 45.76 -23.86
C MET A 1 3.05 45.44 -22.97
N ASP A 2 3.13 46.07 -21.84
CA ASP A 2 4.13 45.70 -20.86
C ASP A 2 3.71 44.41 -20.10
N LEU A 3 4.58 43.89 -19.28
CA LEU A 3 4.29 42.65 -18.52
C LEU A 3 3.15 42.81 -17.52
N ALA A 4 2.94 44.03 -17.00
CA ALA A 4 1.87 44.31 -16.06
C ALA A 4 0.51 44.32 -16.77
N ASP A 5 0.41 44.92 -17.95
CA ASP A 5 -0.80 44.90 -18.78
C ASP A 5 -1.20 43.47 -19.19
N ILE A 6 -0.19 42.63 -19.53
CA ILE A 6 -0.42 41.24 -19.89
C ILE A 6 -0.98 40.46 -18.70
N ARG A 7 -0.41 40.63 -17.50
CA ARG A 7 -0.88 40.00 -16.27
C ARG A 7 -2.30 40.39 -15.93
N GLN A 8 -2.60 41.71 -15.99
CA GLN A 8 -3.97 42.20 -15.75
C GLN A 8 -4.98 41.63 -16.73
N THR A 9 -4.59 41.43 -17.99
CA THR A 9 -5.45 40.80 -18.99
C THR A 9 -5.70 39.33 -18.65
N ILE A 10 -4.67 38.59 -18.21
CA ILE A 10 -4.79 37.18 -17.76
C ILE A 10 -5.70 37.10 -16.54
N ASP A 11 -5.55 37.93 -15.54
CA ASP A 11 -6.39 37.96 -14.33
C ASP A 11 -7.88 38.18 -14.68
N GLY A 12 -8.18 38.99 -15.67
CA GLY A 12 -9.55 39.17 -16.19
C GLY A 12 -10.12 37.90 -16.88
N ILE A 13 -9.27 37.21 -17.65
CA ILE A 13 -9.63 35.94 -18.28
C ILE A 13 -9.85 34.87 -17.21
N ASP A 14 -8.97 34.78 -16.24
CA ASP A 14 -9.07 33.81 -15.15
C ASP A 14 -10.34 34.01 -14.31
N THR A 15 -10.72 35.24 -14.06
CA THR A 15 -12.00 35.58 -13.41
C THR A 15 -13.20 35.06 -14.21
N THR A 16 -13.17 35.22 -15.53
CA THR A 16 -14.22 34.74 -16.42
C THR A 16 -14.28 33.20 -16.44
N LEU A 17 -13.13 32.55 -16.50
CA LEU A 17 -13.00 31.09 -16.43
C LEU A 17 -13.52 30.55 -15.10
N LEU A 18 -13.17 31.17 -13.97
CA LEU A 18 -13.63 30.79 -12.65
C LEU A 18 -15.17 30.86 -12.56
N ASN A 19 -15.77 31.97 -12.98
CA ASN A 19 -17.21 32.14 -12.95
C ASN A 19 -17.92 31.09 -13.82
N SER A 20 -17.43 30.85 -15.03
CA SER A 20 -17.98 29.85 -15.95
C SER A 20 -17.80 28.40 -15.41
N PHE A 21 -16.71 28.13 -14.72
CA PHE A 21 -16.47 26.86 -14.05
C PHE A 21 -17.46 26.64 -12.91
N VAL A 22 -17.65 27.62 -12.02
CA VAL A 22 -18.62 27.53 -10.91
C VAL A 22 -20.03 27.30 -11.44
N GLU A 23 -20.50 28.12 -12.39
CA GLU A 23 -21.81 27.97 -13.02
C GLU A 23 -22.00 26.56 -13.61
N ARG A 24 -20.96 26.04 -14.27
CA ARG A 24 -20.98 24.69 -14.84
C ARG A 24 -21.07 23.59 -13.79
N MET A 25 -20.42 23.76 -12.62
CA MET A 25 -20.49 22.80 -11.51
C MET A 25 -21.86 22.87 -10.82
N ASP A 26 -22.44 24.04 -10.62
CA ASP A 26 -23.78 24.21 -10.04
C ASP A 26 -24.86 23.46 -10.86
N ILE A 27 -24.78 23.53 -12.20
CA ILE A 27 -25.68 22.82 -13.11
C ILE A 27 -25.50 21.29 -13.03
N ALA A 28 -24.35 20.78 -12.56
CA ALA A 28 -24.12 19.34 -12.45
C ALA A 28 -25.14 18.65 -11.53
N THR A 29 -25.56 19.31 -10.45
CA THR A 29 -26.59 18.80 -9.55
C THR A 29 -27.95 18.67 -10.25
N GLU A 30 -28.34 19.65 -11.07
CA GLU A 30 -29.60 19.58 -11.84
C GLU A 30 -29.58 18.46 -12.90
N VAL A 31 -28.40 18.21 -13.50
CA VAL A 31 -28.20 17.07 -14.40
C VAL A 31 -28.36 15.74 -13.64
N ALA A 32 -27.84 15.65 -12.39
CA ALA A 32 -28.03 14.45 -11.56
C ALA A 32 -29.51 14.18 -11.26
N LYS A 33 -30.24 15.20 -10.83
CA LYS A 33 -31.74 15.08 -10.60
C LYS A 33 -32.44 14.54 -11.82
N SER A 34 -32.22 15.15 -12.98
CA SER A 34 -32.85 14.73 -14.24
C SER A 34 -32.47 13.29 -14.63
N LYS A 35 -31.22 12.86 -14.42
CA LYS A 35 -30.78 11.49 -14.70
C LYS A 35 -31.44 10.47 -13.77
N ILE A 36 -31.60 10.79 -12.49
CA ILE A 36 -32.30 9.94 -11.51
C ILE A 36 -33.72 9.73 -11.96
N GLU A 37 -34.44 10.81 -12.29
CA GLU A 37 -35.85 10.75 -12.78
C GLU A 37 -36.00 9.89 -14.04
N MET A 38 -35.02 9.95 -14.95
CA MET A 38 -34.99 9.17 -16.19
C MET A 38 -34.42 7.76 -16.05
N GLY A 39 -33.93 7.34 -14.87
CA GLY A 39 -33.24 6.06 -14.67
C GLY A 39 -31.94 5.91 -15.47
N LYS A 40 -31.26 7.02 -15.78
CA LYS A 40 -29.99 7.02 -16.55
C LYS A 40 -28.79 7.03 -15.68
N ALA A 41 -27.70 6.33 -16.14
CA ALA A 41 -26.41 6.37 -15.50
C ALA A 41 -25.75 7.76 -15.57
N VAL A 42 -24.88 8.05 -14.60
CA VAL A 42 -24.08 9.29 -14.60
C VAL A 42 -23.15 9.34 -15.82
N PHE A 43 -22.51 8.23 -16.16
CA PHE A 43 -21.61 8.12 -17.31
C PHE A 43 -22.37 7.79 -18.60
N ASP A 44 -22.19 8.63 -19.62
CA ASP A 44 -22.70 8.45 -20.99
C ASP A 44 -21.54 8.61 -21.99
N PRO A 45 -20.88 7.51 -22.36
CA PRO A 45 -19.68 7.55 -23.21
C PRO A 45 -19.94 8.09 -24.61
N THR A 46 -21.13 7.91 -25.13
CA THR A 46 -21.49 8.38 -26.48
C THR A 46 -21.64 9.90 -26.51
N ARG A 47 -22.34 10.45 -25.53
CA ARG A 47 -22.48 11.89 -25.37
C ARG A 47 -21.14 12.58 -25.09
N GLU A 48 -20.28 11.99 -24.25
CA GLU A 48 -18.95 12.56 -23.94
C GLU A 48 -18.07 12.63 -25.19
N ARG A 49 -17.97 11.54 -25.96
CA ARG A 49 -17.22 11.51 -27.22
C ARG A 49 -17.72 12.54 -28.21
N SER A 50 -19.03 12.60 -28.42
CA SER A 50 -19.64 13.57 -29.35
C SER A 50 -19.35 15.02 -28.96
N LYS A 51 -19.43 15.32 -27.65
CA LYS A 51 -19.14 16.67 -27.13
C LYS A 51 -17.67 17.04 -27.25
N LEU A 52 -16.74 16.12 -26.94
CA LEU A 52 -15.31 16.36 -27.08
C LEU A 52 -14.93 16.60 -28.52
N ASN A 53 -15.42 15.79 -29.47
CA ASN A 53 -15.17 15.98 -30.90
C ASN A 53 -15.69 17.33 -31.42
N ASN A 54 -16.88 17.74 -30.98
CA ASN A 54 -17.43 19.06 -31.35
C ASN A 54 -16.57 20.21 -30.79
N LEU A 55 -16.11 20.11 -29.55
CA LEU A 55 -15.26 21.15 -28.95
C LEU A 55 -13.87 21.20 -29.58
N ALA A 56 -13.28 20.05 -29.85
CA ALA A 56 -12.00 19.96 -30.55
C ALA A 56 -12.07 20.61 -31.93
N GLY A 57 -13.09 20.30 -32.72
CA GLY A 57 -13.28 20.88 -34.06
C GLY A 57 -13.59 22.38 -34.07
N ARG A 58 -13.91 23.00 -32.92
CA ARG A 58 -14.07 24.46 -32.77
C ARG A 58 -12.82 25.16 -32.28
N ALA A 59 -11.86 24.42 -31.76
CA ALA A 59 -10.59 24.97 -31.30
C ALA A 59 -9.64 25.18 -32.49
N PRO A 60 -8.74 26.17 -32.43
CA PRO A 60 -7.61 26.22 -33.36
C PRO A 60 -6.78 24.95 -33.28
N GLU A 61 -6.31 24.44 -34.42
CA GLU A 61 -5.57 23.18 -34.55
C GLU A 61 -4.47 23.01 -33.48
N ARG A 62 -3.68 24.08 -33.24
CA ARG A 62 -2.62 24.08 -32.22
C ARG A 62 -3.10 23.85 -30.78
N TYR A 63 -4.40 24.00 -30.48
CA TYR A 63 -4.99 23.86 -29.14
C TYR A 63 -6.00 22.71 -29.05
N GLU A 64 -6.18 21.91 -30.09
CA GLU A 64 -7.16 20.82 -30.12
C GLU A 64 -6.92 19.83 -28.97
N ALA A 65 -5.70 19.34 -28.81
CA ALA A 65 -5.33 18.37 -27.77
C ALA A 65 -5.54 18.95 -26.36
N GLN A 66 -5.13 20.20 -26.14
CA GLN A 66 -5.34 20.90 -24.86
C GLN A 66 -6.81 21.14 -24.57
N THR A 67 -7.61 21.44 -25.59
CA THR A 67 -9.07 21.57 -25.47
C THR A 67 -9.70 20.25 -25.02
N ILE A 68 -9.33 19.13 -25.66
CA ILE A 68 -9.81 17.81 -25.27
C ILE A 68 -9.47 17.51 -23.81
N THR A 69 -8.22 17.77 -23.41
CA THR A 69 -7.73 17.53 -22.03
C THR A 69 -8.52 18.35 -21.02
N LEU A 70 -8.65 19.66 -21.25
CA LEU A 70 -9.40 20.56 -20.36
C LEU A 70 -10.85 20.10 -20.19
N PHE A 71 -11.55 19.81 -21.30
CA PHE A 71 -12.95 19.44 -21.22
C PHE A 71 -13.18 18.03 -20.68
N ARG A 72 -12.25 17.10 -20.84
CA ARG A 72 -12.27 15.81 -20.11
C ARG A 72 -12.21 16.02 -18.61
N LEU A 73 -11.30 16.85 -18.13
CA LEU A 73 -11.18 17.21 -16.71
C LEU A 73 -12.48 17.84 -16.19
N LEU A 74 -13.03 18.82 -16.89
CA LEU A 74 -14.30 19.45 -16.54
C LEU A 74 -15.49 18.48 -16.52
N MET A 75 -15.51 17.48 -17.40
CA MET A 75 -16.53 16.43 -17.40
C MET A 75 -16.35 15.47 -16.23
N SER A 76 -15.11 15.12 -15.90
CA SER A 76 -14.78 14.29 -14.74
C SER A 76 -15.25 14.96 -13.43
N MET A 77 -14.91 16.22 -13.23
CA MET A 77 -15.36 17.00 -12.07
C MET A 77 -16.90 17.06 -11.98
N SER A 78 -17.59 17.31 -13.10
CA SER A 78 -19.04 17.37 -13.13
C SER A 78 -19.70 16.01 -12.81
N LYS A 79 -19.09 14.89 -13.21
CA LYS A 79 -19.58 13.56 -12.83
C LYS A 79 -19.39 13.32 -11.33
N ALA A 80 -18.28 13.73 -10.76
CA ALA A 80 -18.06 13.63 -9.33
C ALA A 80 -19.11 14.39 -8.51
N GLU A 81 -19.46 15.62 -8.93
CA GLU A 81 -20.54 16.38 -8.30
C GLU A 81 -21.90 15.68 -8.43
N GLN A 82 -22.22 15.12 -9.60
CA GLN A 82 -23.44 14.35 -9.81
C GLN A 82 -23.50 13.14 -8.87
N GLN A 83 -22.40 12.39 -8.75
CA GLN A 83 -22.34 11.20 -7.91
C GLN A 83 -22.42 11.57 -6.42
N ARG A 84 -21.73 12.64 -6.00
CA ARG A 84 -21.84 13.16 -4.63
C ARG A 84 -23.31 13.44 -4.28
N TYR A 85 -24.03 14.14 -5.13
CA TYR A 85 -25.45 14.41 -4.92
C TYR A 85 -26.30 13.14 -4.84
N ILE A 86 -26.03 12.15 -5.70
CA ILE A 86 -26.72 10.85 -5.66
C ILE A 86 -26.46 10.09 -4.36
N ASN A 87 -25.21 10.12 -3.89
CA ASN A 87 -24.80 9.46 -2.64
C ASN A 87 -25.45 10.13 -1.42
N GLU A 88 -25.52 11.45 -1.39
CA GLU A 88 -26.23 12.22 -0.36
C GLU A 88 -27.73 11.82 -0.30
N LEU A 89 -28.38 11.66 -1.43
CA LEU A 89 -29.80 11.20 -1.50
C LEU A 89 -30.00 9.76 -1.02
N LYS A 90 -28.99 8.89 -1.21
CA LYS A 90 -29.04 7.50 -0.70
C LYS A 90 -28.85 7.40 0.81
N GLY A 91 -28.47 8.48 1.48
CA GLY A 91 -28.50 8.64 2.93
C GLY A 91 -27.32 8.08 3.68
N ILE A 92 -26.38 7.34 3.07
CA ILE A 92 -25.14 6.88 3.70
C ILE A 92 -24.02 6.88 2.66
N THR A 93 -23.03 7.74 2.85
CA THR A 93 -21.84 7.80 2.00
C THR A 93 -20.83 6.71 2.35
N VAL A 94 -19.86 6.47 1.46
CA VAL A 94 -18.78 5.50 1.71
C VAL A 94 -17.91 5.95 2.87
N SER A 95 -17.61 7.25 2.94
CA SER A 95 -16.86 7.84 4.05
C SER A 95 -17.59 7.64 5.39
N GLN A 96 -18.91 7.86 5.44
CA GLN A 96 -19.71 7.61 6.64
C GLN A 96 -19.70 6.13 7.06
N LYS A 97 -19.73 5.20 6.10
CA LYS A 97 -19.56 3.77 6.42
C LYS A 97 -18.17 3.49 6.99
N ALA A 98 -17.11 4.03 6.39
CA ALA A 98 -15.75 3.89 6.88
C ALA A 98 -15.62 4.44 8.31
N HIS A 99 -16.20 5.62 8.59
CA HIS A 99 -16.23 6.19 9.95
C HIS A 99 -17.03 5.33 10.93
N ALA A 100 -18.21 4.84 10.54
CA ALA A 100 -19.05 4.01 11.40
C ALA A 100 -18.40 2.65 11.74
N THR A 101 -17.66 2.06 10.78
CA THR A 101 -16.99 0.77 10.96
C THR A 101 -15.62 0.88 11.64
N ALA A 102 -14.99 2.05 11.61
CA ALA A 102 -13.67 2.28 12.23
C ALA A 102 -13.66 2.13 13.77
N GLY A 103 -14.82 2.06 14.41
CA GLY A 103 -14.96 1.94 15.87
C GLY A 103 -14.62 3.23 16.63
N ALA A 104 -14.48 3.12 17.95
CA ALA A 104 -14.12 4.26 18.78
C ALA A 104 -12.69 4.70 18.49
N PHE A 105 -12.55 5.87 17.87
CA PHE A 105 -11.29 6.49 17.46
C PHE A 105 -10.30 6.76 18.62
N ASP A 106 -10.80 6.73 19.86
CA ASP A 106 -10.03 7.08 21.04
C ASP A 106 -9.35 5.87 21.72
N THR A 107 -9.55 4.65 21.20
CA THR A 107 -8.92 3.47 21.80
C THR A 107 -7.46 3.38 21.35
N PRO A 108 -6.48 3.37 22.27
CA PRO A 108 -5.08 3.23 21.89
C PRO A 108 -4.81 1.85 21.28
N PHE A 109 -3.77 1.76 20.45
CA PHE A 109 -3.32 0.48 19.90
C PHE A 109 -2.97 -0.49 21.03
N PRO A 110 -3.43 -1.76 21.00
CA PRO A 110 -3.25 -2.70 22.09
C PRO A 110 -1.78 -2.99 22.38
N GLN A 111 -1.43 -3.02 23.66
CA GLN A 111 -0.07 -3.38 24.10
C GLN A 111 0.11 -4.90 24.17
N THR A 112 -0.97 -5.64 24.45
CA THR A 112 -1.03 -7.11 24.51
C THR A 112 -2.01 -7.60 23.48
N ALA A 113 -1.63 -8.62 22.70
CA ALA A 113 -2.51 -9.26 21.72
C ALA A 113 -2.00 -10.64 21.34
N SER A 114 -2.89 -11.51 20.86
CA SER A 114 -2.51 -12.73 20.15
C SER A 114 -2.19 -12.38 18.70
N VAL A 115 -0.98 -12.76 18.26
CA VAL A 115 -0.40 -12.31 16.99
C VAL A 115 0.09 -13.50 16.17
N ALA A 116 -0.43 -13.65 14.95
CA ALA A 116 0.06 -14.63 13.99
C ALA A 116 1.26 -14.06 13.22
N CYS A 117 2.38 -14.78 13.18
CA CYS A 117 3.59 -14.43 12.43
C CYS A 117 3.97 -15.54 11.48
N GLN A 118 4.47 -15.20 10.29
CA GLN A 118 5.04 -16.19 9.38
C GLN A 118 6.48 -16.49 9.77
N GLY A 119 6.86 -17.79 9.72
CA GLY A 119 8.20 -18.27 10.03
C GLY A 119 8.29 -18.97 11.38
N VAL A 120 9.41 -18.77 12.05
CA VAL A 120 9.74 -19.42 13.34
C VAL A 120 10.26 -18.38 14.32
N GLU A 121 10.53 -18.77 15.54
CA GLU A 121 11.17 -17.91 16.53
C GLU A 121 12.52 -17.38 15.99
N GLY A 122 12.81 -16.09 16.22
CA GLY A 122 13.97 -15.40 15.64
C GLY A 122 13.73 -14.77 14.26
N ALA A 123 12.60 -15.04 13.60
CA ALA A 123 12.27 -14.43 12.31
C ALA A 123 12.01 -12.92 12.41
N TYR A 124 12.21 -12.19 11.32
CA TYR A 124 11.95 -10.74 11.28
C TYR A 124 10.48 -10.38 11.52
N SER A 125 9.53 -11.26 11.21
CA SER A 125 8.11 -11.08 11.56
C SER A 125 7.88 -11.07 13.07
N GLN A 126 8.59 -11.90 13.84
CA GLN A 126 8.57 -11.83 15.30
C GLN A 126 9.16 -10.51 15.80
N ILE A 127 10.33 -10.10 15.26
CA ILE A 127 10.97 -8.83 15.65
C ILE A 127 10.01 -7.66 15.38
N ALA A 128 9.31 -7.69 14.25
CA ALA A 128 8.29 -6.70 13.91
C ALA A 128 7.13 -6.72 14.91
N ALA A 129 6.60 -7.90 15.26
CA ALA A 129 5.55 -8.05 16.26
C ALA A 129 5.96 -7.50 17.63
N CYS A 130 7.17 -7.84 18.11
CA CYS A 130 7.71 -7.35 19.38
C CYS A 130 7.98 -5.83 19.41
N LYS A 131 8.18 -5.20 18.25
CA LYS A 131 8.28 -3.73 18.17
C LYS A 131 6.90 -3.04 18.12
N LEU A 132 5.90 -3.71 17.58
CA LEU A 132 4.54 -3.20 17.43
C LEU A 132 3.70 -3.37 18.69
N PHE A 133 3.89 -4.47 19.41
CA PHE A 133 3.18 -4.81 20.64
C PHE A 133 4.17 -4.95 21.79
N ALA A 134 3.85 -4.43 22.95
CA ALA A 134 4.75 -4.52 24.12
C ALA A 134 4.86 -5.96 24.64
N VAL A 135 3.75 -6.71 24.63
CA VAL A 135 3.68 -8.10 25.08
C VAL A 135 2.82 -8.91 24.11
N PRO A 136 3.35 -9.27 22.92
CA PRO A 136 2.62 -10.12 21.98
C PRO A 136 2.64 -11.59 22.42
N ASP A 137 1.50 -12.27 22.33
CA ASP A 137 1.40 -13.74 22.35
C ASP A 137 1.49 -14.24 20.91
N ILE A 138 2.66 -14.77 20.52
CA ILE A 138 2.98 -15.04 19.12
C ILE A 138 2.77 -16.51 18.76
N ALA A 139 1.91 -16.76 17.76
CA ALA A 139 1.78 -18.04 17.09
C ALA A 139 2.47 -18.01 15.71
N PHE A 140 3.31 -19.02 15.43
CA PHE A 140 4.05 -19.10 14.19
C PHE A 140 3.38 -20.01 13.16
N PHE A 141 3.39 -19.58 11.91
CA PHE A 141 2.85 -20.32 10.76
C PHE A 141 3.88 -20.40 9.64
N GLU A 142 3.94 -21.51 8.93
CA GLU A 142 4.90 -21.70 7.84
C GLU A 142 4.65 -20.75 6.66
N THR A 143 3.40 -20.42 6.38
CA THR A 143 2.97 -19.68 5.20
C THR A 143 2.24 -18.37 5.55
N PHE A 144 2.27 -17.39 4.65
CA PHE A 144 1.47 -16.16 4.78
C PHE A 144 -0.03 -16.47 4.81
N GLU A 145 -0.48 -17.45 4.02
CA GLU A 145 -1.87 -17.92 4.04
C GLU A 145 -2.26 -18.50 5.40
N GLY A 146 -1.36 -19.22 6.06
CA GLY A 146 -1.55 -19.72 7.42
C GLY A 146 -1.80 -18.60 8.43
N VAL A 147 -1.04 -17.51 8.34
CA VAL A 147 -1.25 -16.29 9.15
C VAL A 147 -2.64 -15.69 8.87
N MET A 148 -3.01 -15.55 7.59
CA MET A 148 -4.31 -15.02 7.20
C MET A 148 -5.47 -15.87 7.74
N ARG A 149 -5.37 -17.19 7.60
CA ARG A 149 -6.37 -18.13 8.13
C ARG A 149 -6.49 -18.04 9.66
N ALA A 150 -5.37 -17.94 10.38
CA ALA A 150 -5.38 -17.83 11.83
C ALA A 150 -6.15 -16.59 12.32
N VAL A 151 -5.99 -15.45 11.63
CA VAL A 151 -6.73 -14.23 11.93
C VAL A 151 -8.20 -14.35 11.51
N ARG A 152 -8.49 -14.88 10.33
CA ARG A 152 -9.86 -15.10 9.85
C ARG A 152 -10.66 -15.98 10.79
N ASP A 153 -10.06 -17.08 11.25
CA ASP A 153 -10.72 -18.09 12.07
C ASP A 153 -10.73 -17.70 13.57
N GLY A 154 -10.12 -16.57 13.93
CA GLY A 154 -10.11 -16.02 15.29
C GLY A 154 -9.14 -16.69 16.26
N PHE A 155 -8.17 -17.50 15.76
CA PHE A 155 -7.10 -18.04 16.59
C PHE A 155 -6.14 -16.96 17.07
N CYS A 156 -5.92 -15.93 16.24
CA CYS A 156 -5.14 -14.74 16.59
C CYS A 156 -5.97 -13.49 16.27
N GLU A 157 -5.81 -12.46 17.11
CA GLU A 157 -6.49 -11.18 16.91
C GLU A 157 -5.87 -10.40 15.76
N PHE A 158 -4.53 -10.49 15.62
CA PHE A 158 -3.77 -9.78 14.59
C PHE A 158 -2.85 -10.74 13.83
N GLY A 159 -2.50 -10.34 12.60
CA GLY A 159 -1.43 -10.97 11.82
C GLY A 159 -0.37 -9.94 11.44
N VAL A 160 0.90 -10.32 11.52
CA VAL A 160 2.03 -9.48 11.08
C VAL A 160 2.65 -10.08 9.83
N LEU A 161 2.61 -9.33 8.73
CA LEU A 161 3.03 -9.78 7.40
C LEU A 161 3.97 -8.76 6.75
N PRO A 162 5.06 -9.21 6.09
CA PRO A 162 5.89 -8.33 5.27
C PRO A 162 5.14 -7.99 3.98
N ILE A 163 5.08 -6.71 3.63
CA ILE A 163 4.41 -6.28 2.39
C ILE A 163 5.38 -5.76 1.34
N GLU A 164 6.53 -5.24 1.77
CA GLU A 164 7.53 -4.64 0.91
C GLU A 164 8.92 -4.67 1.53
N ASN A 165 9.95 -4.85 0.70
CA ASN A 165 11.34 -4.68 1.09
C ASN A 165 11.99 -3.64 0.17
N SER A 166 12.80 -2.72 0.72
CA SER A 166 13.38 -1.61 -0.03
C SER A 166 14.35 -2.04 -1.14
N THR A 167 14.92 -3.24 -1.05
CA THR A 167 15.86 -3.78 -2.03
C THR A 167 15.24 -4.85 -2.93
N ALA A 168 14.30 -5.64 -2.43
CA ALA A 168 13.68 -6.74 -3.16
C ALA A 168 12.29 -6.39 -3.76
N GLY A 169 11.73 -5.22 -3.39
CA GLY A 169 10.42 -4.79 -3.86
C GLY A 169 9.26 -5.41 -3.09
N SER A 170 8.13 -5.54 -3.76
CA SER A 170 6.86 -5.97 -3.18
C SER A 170 6.82 -7.48 -2.88
N VAL A 171 6.21 -7.85 -1.76
CA VAL A 171 5.93 -9.25 -1.41
C VAL A 171 4.60 -9.66 -2.08
N ASN A 172 4.69 -10.00 -3.36
CA ASN A 172 3.54 -10.26 -4.23
C ASN A 172 2.53 -11.24 -3.65
N ALA A 173 3.01 -12.31 -2.99
CA ALA A 173 2.14 -13.31 -2.36
C ALA A 173 1.23 -12.72 -1.27
N VAL A 174 1.68 -11.69 -0.54
CA VAL A 174 0.86 -11.03 0.49
C VAL A 174 -0.21 -10.15 -0.17
N TYR A 175 0.12 -9.44 -1.24
CA TYR A 175 -0.88 -8.66 -2.01
C TYR A 175 -1.97 -9.57 -2.61
N ASP A 176 -1.57 -10.70 -3.18
CA ASP A 176 -2.51 -11.67 -3.77
C ASP A 176 -3.46 -12.26 -2.71
N LEU A 177 -2.95 -12.47 -1.50
CA LEU A 177 -3.76 -12.93 -0.36
C LEU A 177 -4.66 -11.82 0.18
N LEU A 178 -4.20 -10.57 0.26
CA LEU A 178 -5.04 -9.44 0.67
C LEU A 178 -6.26 -9.25 -0.26
N ALA A 179 -6.11 -9.58 -1.55
CA ALA A 179 -7.24 -9.55 -2.49
C ALA A 179 -8.27 -10.67 -2.25
N GLN A 180 -7.88 -11.76 -1.60
CA GLN A 180 -8.73 -12.94 -1.39
C GLN A 180 -9.41 -12.96 -0.01
N PHE A 181 -8.83 -12.27 0.96
CA PHE A 181 -9.32 -12.20 2.33
C PHE A 181 -9.85 -10.80 2.62
N ASP A 182 -10.93 -10.71 3.39
CA ASP A 182 -11.50 -9.45 3.84
C ASP A 182 -10.83 -9.03 5.16
N PHE A 183 -9.68 -8.34 5.04
CA PHE A 183 -8.91 -7.86 6.17
C PHE A 183 -8.68 -6.36 6.12
N HIS A 184 -8.42 -5.80 7.31
CA HIS A 184 -8.09 -4.40 7.48
C HIS A 184 -6.65 -4.25 7.96
N ILE A 185 -5.92 -3.30 7.37
CA ILE A 185 -4.60 -2.90 7.82
C ILE A 185 -4.78 -1.87 8.93
N VAL A 186 -4.30 -2.17 10.13
CA VAL A 186 -4.50 -1.34 11.32
C VAL A 186 -3.23 -0.67 11.82
N ARG A 187 -2.06 -1.11 11.36
CA ARG A 187 -0.75 -0.50 11.66
C ARG A 187 0.29 -0.96 10.65
N SER A 188 1.36 -0.19 10.48
CA SER A 188 2.55 -0.64 9.75
C SER A 188 3.83 -0.28 10.51
N LEU A 189 4.91 -1.00 10.20
CA LEU A 189 6.25 -0.79 10.75
C LEU A 189 7.27 -0.90 9.64
N ARG A 190 8.21 0.07 9.59
CA ARG A 190 9.44 -0.05 8.79
C ARG A 190 10.57 -0.58 9.67
N LEU A 191 10.92 -1.83 9.44
CA LEU A 191 11.97 -2.52 10.19
C LEU A 191 13.28 -2.55 9.38
N LYS A 192 14.35 -2.04 9.94
CA LYS A 192 15.70 -2.22 9.38
C LYS A 192 16.08 -3.70 9.45
N ILE A 193 16.59 -4.23 8.35
CA ILE A 193 17.03 -5.61 8.23
C ILE A 193 18.55 -5.63 8.25
N ASP A 194 19.10 -6.04 9.37
CA ASP A 194 20.54 -6.19 9.56
C ASP A 194 20.90 -7.68 9.52
N HIS A 195 21.77 -8.04 8.58
CA HIS A 195 22.30 -9.40 8.46
C HIS A 195 23.63 -9.54 9.18
N ASN A 196 23.74 -10.56 10.01
CA ASN A 196 24.95 -10.84 10.78
C ASN A 196 25.43 -12.25 10.47
N LEU A 197 26.74 -12.44 10.51
CA LEU A 197 27.36 -13.76 10.45
C LEU A 197 27.34 -14.38 11.84
N LEU A 198 26.56 -15.44 11.99
CA LEU A 198 26.38 -16.16 13.25
C LEU A 198 27.10 -17.49 13.20
N VAL A 199 27.88 -17.80 14.24
CA VAL A 199 28.70 -19.01 14.36
C VAL A 199 28.55 -19.63 15.74
N LYS A 200 29.01 -20.86 15.88
CA LYS A 200 29.20 -21.47 17.21
C LYS A 200 30.24 -20.73 18.02
N PRO A 201 30.10 -20.68 19.36
CA PRO A 201 31.04 -20.01 20.21
C PRO A 201 32.50 -20.48 19.99
N GLY A 202 33.41 -19.50 19.85
CA GLY A 202 34.83 -19.74 19.66
C GLY A 202 35.27 -20.01 18.21
N THR A 203 34.35 -20.03 17.22
CA THR A 203 34.70 -20.14 15.80
C THR A 203 35.31 -18.84 15.29
N LYS A 204 36.41 -18.92 14.54
CA LYS A 204 37.08 -17.76 13.92
C LYS A 204 36.66 -17.64 12.44
N LEU A 205 36.68 -16.43 11.91
CA LEU A 205 36.29 -16.16 10.52
C LEU A 205 37.07 -16.99 9.50
N GLN A 206 38.36 -17.18 9.71
CA GLN A 206 39.25 -17.99 8.87
C GLN A 206 38.87 -19.48 8.83
N ASP A 207 38.13 -19.97 9.83
CA ASP A 207 37.74 -21.38 9.94
C ASP A 207 36.38 -21.63 9.24
N VAL A 208 35.58 -20.57 8.96
CA VAL A 208 34.29 -20.67 8.26
C VAL A 208 34.52 -20.98 6.79
N ARG A 209 33.83 -21.98 6.26
CA ARG A 209 33.88 -22.40 4.85
C ARG A 209 32.53 -22.24 4.15
N GLU A 210 31.46 -22.39 4.89
CA GLU A 210 30.12 -22.42 4.30
C GLU A 210 29.11 -21.59 5.13
N VAL A 211 28.27 -20.82 4.42
CA VAL A 211 27.23 -20.01 5.03
C VAL A 211 25.84 -20.46 4.56
N TYR A 212 24.91 -20.51 5.48
CA TYR A 212 23.51 -20.88 5.22
C TYR A 212 22.59 -19.70 5.46
N SER A 213 21.67 -19.44 4.53
CA SER A 213 20.62 -18.47 4.72
C SER A 213 19.52 -18.58 3.67
N HIS A 214 18.47 -17.78 3.81
CA HIS A 214 17.51 -17.54 2.76
C HIS A 214 18.17 -16.92 1.53
N GLY A 215 17.76 -17.33 0.32
CA GLY A 215 18.39 -16.87 -0.93
C GLY A 215 18.48 -15.35 -1.08
N GLN A 216 17.51 -14.60 -0.57
CA GLN A 216 17.53 -13.14 -0.58
C GLN A 216 18.61 -12.56 0.35
N ALA A 217 18.77 -13.11 1.55
CA ALA A 217 19.80 -12.67 2.48
C ALA A 217 21.22 -12.98 1.95
N ILE A 218 21.41 -14.14 1.29
CA ILE A 218 22.66 -14.47 0.59
C ILE A 218 22.95 -13.42 -0.50
N ALA A 219 21.97 -13.07 -1.33
CA ALA A 219 22.14 -12.09 -2.38
C ALA A 219 22.45 -10.67 -1.83
N GLN A 220 21.91 -10.33 -0.66
CA GLN A 220 22.15 -9.04 0.01
C GLN A 220 23.52 -8.97 0.75
N CYS A 221 24.22 -10.10 0.88
CA CYS A 221 25.54 -10.20 1.52
C CYS A 221 26.60 -10.73 0.53
N ALA A 222 26.34 -10.61 -0.79
CA ALA A 222 27.19 -11.20 -1.82
C ALA A 222 28.64 -10.70 -1.76
N GLY A 223 28.84 -9.41 -1.53
CA GLY A 223 30.17 -8.81 -1.40
C GLY A 223 30.97 -9.37 -0.23
N PHE A 224 30.34 -9.57 0.94
CA PHE A 224 31.00 -10.20 2.09
C PHE A 224 31.35 -11.67 1.81
N ILE A 225 30.43 -12.42 1.21
CA ILE A 225 30.59 -13.84 0.88
C ILE A 225 31.77 -14.02 -0.09
N GLU A 226 31.85 -13.19 -1.13
CA GLU A 226 32.91 -13.22 -2.13
C GLU A 226 34.29 -12.80 -1.53
N ALA A 227 34.32 -11.74 -0.73
CA ALA A 227 35.52 -11.22 -0.12
C ALA A 227 36.22 -12.26 0.83
N HIS A 228 35.44 -13.20 1.38
CA HIS A 228 35.94 -14.22 2.30
C HIS A 228 35.97 -15.63 1.70
N ASP A 229 35.76 -15.77 0.40
CA ASP A 229 35.72 -17.06 -0.35
C ASP A 229 34.82 -18.12 0.33
N LEU A 230 33.60 -17.70 0.75
CA LEU A 230 32.65 -18.54 1.45
C LEU A 230 31.71 -19.25 0.46
N HIS A 231 31.43 -20.52 0.70
CA HIS A 231 30.38 -21.24 -0.05
C HIS A 231 29.00 -20.89 0.53
N ALA A 232 28.06 -20.43 -0.33
CA ALA A 232 26.72 -20.06 0.12
C ALA A 232 25.68 -21.10 -0.25
N THR A 233 25.01 -21.67 0.75
CA THR A 233 23.96 -22.66 0.60
C THR A 233 22.59 -22.08 1.01
N LYS A 234 21.62 -22.16 0.09
CA LYS A 234 20.25 -21.67 0.36
C LYS A 234 19.54 -22.59 1.36
N TYR A 235 18.85 -21.95 2.31
CA TYR A 235 18.01 -22.63 3.29
C TYR A 235 16.62 -22.00 3.35
N LEU A 236 15.70 -22.60 4.11
CA LEU A 236 14.28 -22.21 4.13
C LEU A 236 14.06 -20.75 4.53
N ASN A 237 14.67 -20.31 5.62
CA ASN A 237 14.67 -18.92 6.07
C ASN A 237 15.90 -18.62 6.94
N THR A 238 16.10 -17.35 7.27
CA THR A 238 17.28 -16.89 8.03
C THR A 238 17.34 -17.46 9.46
N ALA A 239 16.20 -17.51 10.17
CA ALA A 239 16.16 -18.02 11.55
C ALA A 239 16.39 -19.55 11.61
N MET A 240 15.75 -20.32 10.71
CA MET A 240 16.01 -21.76 10.61
C MET A 240 17.45 -22.09 10.19
N SER A 241 18.11 -21.21 9.45
CA SER A 241 19.55 -21.36 9.14
C SER A 241 20.40 -21.23 10.40
N ALA A 242 20.07 -20.30 11.29
CA ALA A 242 20.75 -20.17 12.57
C ALA A 242 20.52 -21.41 13.48
N GLU A 243 19.27 -21.88 13.54
CA GLU A 243 18.93 -23.11 14.27
C GLU A 243 19.71 -24.32 13.74
N MET A 244 19.77 -24.48 12.42
CA MET A 244 20.51 -25.55 11.77
C MET A 244 22.00 -25.50 12.10
N VAL A 245 22.63 -24.31 12.03
CA VAL A 245 24.04 -24.13 12.38
C VAL A 245 24.28 -24.46 13.86
N ALA A 246 23.39 -24.05 14.76
CA ALA A 246 23.50 -24.35 16.19
C ALA A 246 23.50 -25.87 16.46
N ASN A 247 22.64 -26.60 15.76
CA ASN A 247 22.46 -28.04 15.92
C ASN A 247 23.41 -28.91 15.06
N SER A 248 24.22 -28.31 14.17
CA SER A 248 25.16 -29.03 13.30
C SER A 248 26.35 -29.56 14.10
N ASP A 249 26.90 -30.70 13.73
CA ASP A 249 28.19 -31.20 14.30
C ASP A 249 29.40 -30.47 13.70
N ARG A 250 29.22 -29.76 12.61
CA ARG A 250 30.27 -28.99 11.93
C ARG A 250 30.62 -27.72 12.70
N THR A 251 31.88 -27.32 12.66
CA THR A 251 32.41 -26.10 13.25
C THR A 251 32.86 -25.06 12.20
N ASP A 252 32.83 -25.46 10.92
CA ASP A 252 33.22 -24.63 9.77
C ASP A 252 32.02 -24.00 9.03
N VAL A 253 30.85 -24.01 9.66
CA VAL A 253 29.61 -23.47 9.11
C VAL A 253 29.13 -22.24 9.88
N ALA A 254 28.49 -21.30 9.17
CA ALA A 254 27.86 -20.11 9.72
C ALA A 254 26.48 -19.87 9.17
N ALA A 255 25.66 -19.08 9.87
CA ALA A 255 24.37 -18.62 9.38
C ALA A 255 24.39 -17.10 9.14
N ILE A 256 23.72 -16.66 8.09
CA ILE A 256 23.41 -15.25 7.90
C ILE A 256 21.99 -15.01 8.42
N ALA A 257 21.85 -14.32 9.56
CA ALA A 257 20.56 -14.12 10.22
C ALA A 257 20.53 -12.82 11.05
N SER A 258 19.39 -12.57 11.70
CA SER A 258 19.25 -11.46 12.64
C SER A 258 20.08 -11.69 13.91
N ARG A 259 20.50 -10.60 14.55
CA ARG A 259 21.22 -10.67 15.83
C ARG A 259 20.45 -11.42 16.93
N SER A 260 19.12 -11.35 16.91
CA SER A 260 18.27 -12.06 17.90
C SER A 260 18.42 -13.57 17.83
N CYS A 261 18.70 -14.14 16.66
CA CYS A 261 18.96 -15.56 16.50
C CYS A 261 20.23 -16.03 17.23
N ALA A 262 21.23 -15.16 17.42
CA ALA A 262 22.42 -15.52 18.17
C ALA A 262 22.10 -15.85 19.62
N ALA A 263 21.35 -14.98 20.31
CA ALA A 263 20.94 -15.23 21.70
C ALA A 263 19.97 -16.41 21.81
N LEU A 264 19.05 -16.55 20.84
CA LEU A 264 18.04 -17.61 20.84
C LEU A 264 18.65 -19.02 20.73
N TYR A 265 19.60 -19.19 19.83
CA TYR A 265 20.18 -20.49 19.51
C TYR A 265 21.58 -20.72 20.11
N GLY A 266 22.07 -19.85 21.02
CA GLY A 266 23.37 -19.96 21.66
C GLY A 266 24.54 -19.81 20.68
N LEU A 267 24.39 -19.02 19.64
CA LEU A 267 25.42 -18.64 18.68
C LEU A 267 26.06 -17.32 19.06
N GLU A 268 27.22 -17.03 18.48
CA GLU A 268 27.91 -15.75 18.56
C GLU A 268 27.81 -14.97 17.27
N VAL A 269 27.67 -13.63 17.38
CA VAL A 269 27.79 -12.73 16.24
C VAL A 269 29.26 -12.54 15.93
N LEU A 270 29.76 -13.22 14.90
CA LEU A 270 31.16 -13.12 14.49
C LEU A 270 31.42 -11.81 13.74
N GLU A 271 30.59 -11.48 12.77
CA GLU A 271 30.64 -10.22 12.02
C GLU A 271 29.25 -9.60 11.96
N PRO A 272 29.05 -8.37 12.44
CA PRO A 272 27.76 -7.69 12.38
C PRO A 272 27.59 -6.93 11.06
N ASN A 273 26.34 -6.78 10.61
CA ASN A 273 25.95 -5.90 9.50
C ASN A 273 26.73 -6.19 8.21
N ILE A 274 26.75 -7.46 7.80
CA ILE A 274 27.50 -7.93 6.61
C ILE A 274 26.77 -7.71 5.29
N GLN A 275 25.61 -7.06 5.30
CA GLN A 275 24.85 -6.72 4.09
C GLN A 275 25.58 -5.66 3.26
N ASP A 276 25.46 -5.75 1.93
CA ASP A 276 26.10 -4.85 0.96
C ASP A 276 25.51 -3.43 0.98
N SER A 277 24.32 -3.24 1.54
CA SER A 277 23.63 -1.96 1.62
C SER A 277 23.00 -1.71 2.98
N ASP A 278 23.27 -0.55 3.57
CA ASP A 278 22.67 -0.11 4.83
C ASP A 278 21.19 0.33 4.68
N ASN A 279 20.68 0.49 3.46
CA ASN A 279 19.33 0.88 3.18
C ASN A 279 18.42 -0.34 2.92
N ASN A 280 18.48 -1.33 3.82
CA ASN A 280 17.66 -2.53 3.75
C ASN A 280 16.54 -2.47 4.81
N TYR A 281 15.34 -2.12 4.38
CA TYR A 281 14.16 -2.04 5.24
C TYR A 281 13.05 -2.94 4.71
N THR A 282 12.38 -3.63 5.62
CA THR A 282 11.13 -4.33 5.31
C THR A 282 9.98 -3.61 5.99
N ARG A 283 8.95 -3.29 5.20
CA ARG A 283 7.68 -2.79 5.73
C ARG A 283 6.79 -3.97 6.06
N PHE A 284 6.38 -4.03 7.32
CA PHE A 284 5.40 -4.99 7.84
C PHE A 284 4.07 -4.29 8.04
N VAL A 285 2.99 -4.99 7.79
CA VAL A 285 1.62 -4.55 8.09
C VAL A 285 1.01 -5.44 9.16
N VAL A 286 0.21 -4.83 10.01
CA VAL A 286 -0.66 -5.53 10.96
C VAL A 286 -2.03 -5.63 10.36
N ILE A 287 -2.51 -6.84 10.16
CA ILE A 287 -3.87 -7.11 9.68
C ILE A 287 -4.79 -7.50 10.84
N SER A 288 -6.06 -7.12 10.73
CA SER A 288 -7.15 -7.49 11.64
C SER A 288 -8.39 -7.86 10.84
N ARG A 289 -9.19 -8.76 11.38
CA ARG A 289 -10.53 -9.07 10.82
C ARG A 289 -11.49 -7.90 11.01
N GLU A 290 -11.40 -7.23 12.15
CA GLU A 290 -12.28 -6.12 12.47
C GLU A 290 -11.72 -4.81 11.90
N PRO A 291 -12.54 -3.97 11.26
CA PRO A 291 -12.13 -2.66 10.80
C PRO A 291 -11.92 -1.74 12.01
N ARG A 292 -10.68 -1.40 12.30
CA ARG A 292 -10.30 -0.51 13.40
C ARG A 292 -9.32 0.54 12.91
N VAL A 293 -9.54 1.77 13.34
CA VAL A 293 -8.59 2.86 13.14
C VAL A 293 -8.13 3.35 14.52
N TYR A 294 -6.82 3.39 14.71
CA TYR A 294 -6.22 3.85 15.97
C TYR A 294 -5.77 5.30 15.86
N PRO A 295 -5.64 6.03 17.00
CA PRO A 295 -5.20 7.42 17.01
C PRO A 295 -3.87 7.62 16.27
N GLY A 296 -3.79 8.72 15.51
CA GLY A 296 -2.60 9.06 14.73
C GLY A 296 -2.52 8.39 13.34
N ALA A 297 -3.60 7.76 12.88
CA ALA A 297 -3.66 7.16 11.55
C ALA A 297 -3.45 8.22 10.45
N ASN A 298 -2.29 8.16 9.80
CA ASN A 298 -1.82 9.11 8.80
C ASN A 298 -1.57 8.49 7.42
N ARG A 299 -1.76 7.18 7.30
CA ARG A 299 -1.65 6.41 6.06
C ARG A 299 -2.98 5.75 5.74
N THR A 300 -3.31 5.64 4.46
CA THR A 300 -4.50 4.93 3.98
C THR A 300 -4.14 4.01 2.85
N SER A 301 -4.60 2.76 2.90
CA SER A 301 -4.40 1.77 1.84
C SER A 301 -5.71 1.41 1.17
N LEU A 302 -5.69 1.39 -0.17
CA LEU A 302 -6.82 1.05 -1.03
C LEU A 302 -6.39 0.00 -2.07
N MET A 303 -7.34 -0.83 -2.50
CA MET A 303 -7.23 -1.62 -3.72
C MET A 303 -8.33 -1.19 -4.68
N ILE A 304 -7.99 -0.97 -5.93
CA ILE A 304 -8.91 -0.49 -6.96
C ILE A 304 -8.77 -1.37 -8.20
N THR A 305 -9.90 -1.77 -8.78
CA THR A 305 -9.95 -2.34 -10.14
C THR A 305 -10.51 -1.32 -11.11
N THR A 306 -9.94 -1.25 -12.30
CA THR A 306 -10.38 -0.33 -13.35
C THR A 306 -10.71 -1.08 -14.62
N ALA A 307 -11.60 -0.52 -15.44
CA ALA A 307 -11.82 -1.02 -16.77
C ALA A 307 -10.51 -1.09 -17.58
N ASN A 308 -10.35 -2.13 -18.39
CA ASN A 308 -9.19 -2.27 -19.27
C ASN A 308 -9.34 -1.38 -20.51
N GLU A 309 -9.22 -0.06 -20.31
CA GLU A 309 -9.31 0.95 -21.36
C GLU A 309 -8.27 2.06 -21.19
N PRO A 310 -7.87 2.73 -22.28
CA PRO A 310 -6.93 3.84 -22.20
C PRO A 310 -7.40 4.94 -21.24
N GLY A 311 -6.52 5.31 -20.30
CA GLY A 311 -6.78 6.38 -19.34
C GLY A 311 -7.53 5.95 -18.08
N ALA A 312 -7.89 4.67 -17.89
CA ALA A 312 -8.60 4.23 -16.70
C ALA A 312 -7.80 4.51 -15.41
N LEU A 313 -6.56 4.07 -15.33
CA LEU A 313 -5.67 4.36 -14.21
C LEU A 313 -5.40 5.87 -14.06
N TYR A 314 -5.27 6.60 -15.18
CA TYR A 314 -5.08 8.06 -15.14
C TYR A 314 -6.24 8.77 -14.40
N ARG A 315 -7.49 8.36 -14.61
CA ARG A 315 -8.65 8.95 -13.93
C ARG A 315 -8.59 8.76 -12.41
N VAL A 316 -8.08 7.62 -11.94
CA VAL A 316 -7.85 7.37 -10.51
C VAL A 316 -6.76 8.31 -9.97
N LEU A 317 -5.61 8.40 -10.67
CA LEU A 317 -4.50 9.26 -10.27
C LEU A 317 -4.87 10.75 -10.34
N GLU A 318 -5.67 11.15 -11.32
CA GLU A 318 -6.22 12.51 -11.43
C GLU A 318 -7.07 12.88 -10.20
N ARG A 319 -7.83 11.91 -9.65
CA ARG A 319 -8.61 12.12 -8.43
C ARG A 319 -7.70 12.39 -7.22
N PHE A 320 -6.62 11.60 -7.05
CA PHE A 320 -5.65 11.85 -5.99
C PHE A 320 -4.99 13.22 -6.14
N TYR A 321 -4.62 13.59 -7.36
CA TYR A 321 -4.04 14.90 -7.65
C TYR A 321 -5.02 16.06 -7.33
N ALA A 322 -6.27 15.95 -7.75
CA ALA A 322 -7.30 16.97 -7.52
C ALA A 322 -7.59 17.20 -6.03
N LEU A 323 -7.44 16.15 -5.20
CA LEU A 323 -7.60 16.21 -3.75
C LEU A 323 -6.30 16.51 -3.00
N ASN A 324 -5.19 16.77 -3.73
CA ASN A 324 -3.86 17.00 -3.17
C ASN A 324 -3.38 15.85 -2.26
N ILE A 325 -3.70 14.60 -2.64
CA ILE A 325 -3.30 13.40 -1.92
C ILE A 325 -2.01 12.88 -2.52
N ASN A 326 -0.97 12.73 -1.69
CA ASN A 326 0.31 12.17 -2.12
C ASN A 326 0.23 10.63 -2.17
N LEU A 327 0.69 10.08 -3.29
CA LEU A 327 0.81 8.65 -3.50
C LEU A 327 2.18 8.17 -3.03
N ILE A 328 2.20 7.27 -2.02
CA ILE A 328 3.41 6.69 -1.47
C ILE A 328 3.82 5.44 -2.25
N LYS A 329 2.83 4.61 -2.60
CA LYS A 329 3.04 3.37 -3.34
C LYS A 329 1.92 3.10 -4.31
N LEU A 330 2.30 2.56 -5.46
CA LEU A 330 1.42 1.95 -6.46
C LEU A 330 1.98 0.58 -6.81
N GLU A 331 1.18 -0.44 -6.63
CA GLU A 331 1.50 -1.82 -7.04
C GLU A 331 0.39 -2.35 -7.92
N SER A 332 0.73 -2.92 -9.07
CA SER A 332 -0.23 -3.56 -9.98
C SER A 332 -0.14 -5.08 -9.87
N ARG A 333 -1.30 -5.73 -9.75
CA ARG A 333 -1.38 -7.20 -9.72
C ARG A 333 -2.43 -7.67 -10.73
N PRO A 334 -2.18 -8.76 -11.47
CA PRO A 334 -3.19 -9.34 -12.34
C PRO A 334 -4.37 -9.86 -11.52
N ILE A 335 -5.58 -9.70 -12.04
CA ILE A 335 -6.79 -10.23 -11.42
C ILE A 335 -6.88 -11.73 -11.76
N PRO A 336 -6.95 -12.62 -10.76
CA PRO A 336 -7.08 -14.04 -11.02
C PRO A 336 -8.31 -14.37 -11.87
N GLY A 337 -8.12 -15.11 -12.96
CA GLY A 337 -9.20 -15.52 -13.85
C GLY A 337 -9.69 -14.45 -14.84
N ARG A 338 -9.02 -13.29 -14.93
CA ARG A 338 -9.30 -12.26 -15.94
C ARG A 338 -8.03 -11.96 -16.74
N ASP A 339 -8.09 -12.19 -18.05
CA ASP A 339 -6.93 -11.99 -18.93
C ASP A 339 -6.65 -10.50 -19.11
N PHE A 340 -5.41 -10.09 -18.84
CA PHE A 340 -4.92 -8.72 -19.02
C PHE A 340 -5.68 -7.63 -18.22
N GLU A 341 -6.39 -8.00 -17.17
CA GLU A 341 -6.98 -7.06 -16.21
C GLU A 341 -6.15 -6.99 -14.94
N PHE A 342 -6.08 -5.80 -14.34
CA PHE A 342 -5.23 -5.52 -13.19
C PHE A 342 -6.03 -4.88 -12.06
N MET A 343 -5.67 -5.28 -10.84
CA MET A 343 -5.98 -4.54 -9.61
C MET A 343 -4.77 -3.72 -9.19
N PHE A 344 -5.02 -2.56 -8.64
CA PHE A 344 -4.01 -1.60 -8.22
C PHE A 344 -4.12 -1.36 -6.72
N TYR A 345 -3.01 -1.56 -6.02
CA TYR A 345 -2.88 -1.21 -4.61
C TYR A 345 -2.25 0.16 -4.49
N PHE A 346 -2.86 1.00 -3.66
CA PHE A 346 -2.41 2.35 -3.40
C PHE A 346 -2.17 2.52 -1.91
N ASP A 347 -1.00 3.04 -1.55
CA ASP A 347 -0.76 3.59 -0.22
C ASP A 347 -0.68 5.11 -0.33
N LEU A 348 -1.49 5.78 0.43
CA LEU A 348 -1.71 7.21 0.37
C LEU A 348 -1.22 7.89 1.65
N ASP A 349 -0.56 9.03 1.51
CA ASP A 349 -0.30 9.96 2.62
C ASP A 349 -1.57 10.78 2.88
N CYS A 350 -2.54 10.11 3.50
CA CYS A 350 -3.86 10.67 3.71
C CYS A 350 -4.39 10.25 5.08
N PRO A 351 -4.49 11.19 6.06
CA PRO A 351 -4.97 10.88 7.39
C PRO A 351 -6.45 10.51 7.41
N PHE A 352 -6.81 9.57 8.30
CA PHE A 352 -8.21 9.28 8.59
C PHE A 352 -8.92 10.51 9.16
N GLY A 353 -10.18 10.73 8.76
CA GLY A 353 -10.97 11.88 9.16
C GLY A 353 -10.57 13.19 8.48
N SER A 354 -9.65 13.17 7.53
CA SER A 354 -9.38 14.33 6.69
C SER A 354 -10.46 14.48 5.63
N LYS A 355 -10.82 15.73 5.32
CA LYS A 355 -11.77 16.01 4.23
C LYS A 355 -11.33 15.40 2.90
N ALA A 356 -10.02 15.38 2.63
CA ALA A 356 -9.50 14.80 1.40
C ALA A 356 -9.78 13.28 1.29
N LEU A 357 -9.68 12.54 2.41
CA LEU A 357 -10.02 11.11 2.43
C LEU A 357 -11.52 10.91 2.25
N ASP A 358 -12.35 11.70 2.93
CA ASP A 358 -13.81 11.58 2.81
C ASP A 358 -14.26 11.88 1.38
N ASP A 359 -13.79 12.98 0.80
CA ASP A 359 -14.06 13.34 -0.60
C ASP A 359 -13.54 12.27 -1.58
N LEU A 360 -12.41 11.62 -1.29
CA LEU A 360 -11.90 10.52 -2.09
C LEU A 360 -12.82 9.30 -2.02
N LEU A 361 -13.14 8.82 -0.83
CA LEU A 361 -13.97 7.63 -0.62
C LEU A 361 -15.38 7.81 -1.23
N ASP A 362 -15.92 9.01 -1.17
CA ASP A 362 -17.25 9.32 -1.69
C ASP A 362 -17.29 9.51 -3.22
N SER A 363 -16.11 9.67 -3.86
CA SER A 363 -16.02 9.91 -5.31
C SER A 363 -15.23 8.86 -6.09
N ILE A 364 -14.63 7.86 -5.43
CA ILE A 364 -13.77 6.89 -6.12
C ILE A 364 -14.57 5.92 -7.01
N ASP A 365 -15.77 5.59 -6.63
CA ASP A 365 -16.68 4.70 -7.40
C ASP A 365 -16.93 5.18 -8.84
N ASP A 366 -16.77 6.49 -9.10
CA ASP A 366 -16.98 7.07 -10.44
C ASP A 366 -15.91 6.69 -11.44
N VAL A 367 -14.73 6.32 -10.96
CA VAL A 367 -13.51 6.15 -11.77
C VAL A 367 -12.94 4.75 -11.70
N CYS A 368 -13.60 3.83 -11.00
CA CYS A 368 -13.21 2.44 -10.87
C CYS A 368 -14.39 1.48 -11.06
N GLU A 369 -14.12 0.20 -11.31
CA GLU A 369 -15.13 -0.86 -11.33
C GLU A 369 -15.46 -1.35 -9.92
N SER A 370 -14.43 -1.43 -9.08
CA SER A 370 -14.58 -1.75 -7.67
C SER A 370 -13.42 -1.17 -6.88
N PHE A 371 -13.65 -0.93 -5.59
CA PHE A 371 -12.56 -0.62 -4.68
C PHE A 371 -12.75 -1.33 -3.33
N THR A 372 -11.64 -1.55 -2.66
CA THR A 372 -11.58 -2.07 -1.29
C THR A 372 -10.79 -1.09 -0.45
N TYR A 373 -11.38 -0.61 0.64
CA TYR A 373 -10.70 0.19 1.65
C TYR A 373 -10.08 -0.76 2.68
N PHE A 374 -8.76 -0.93 2.65
CA PHE A 374 -8.05 -1.76 3.61
C PHE A 374 -7.91 -1.12 4.99
N GLY A 375 -8.05 0.18 5.07
CA GLY A 375 -7.99 0.90 6.34
C GLY A 375 -7.02 2.08 6.34
N SER A 376 -7.13 2.84 7.42
CA SER A 376 -6.18 3.91 7.72
C SER A 376 -5.43 3.58 9.00
N TYR A 377 -4.13 3.84 9.01
CA TYR A 377 -3.24 3.39 10.08
C TYR A 377 -2.04 4.31 10.28
N THR A 378 -1.33 4.11 11.39
CA THR A 378 -0.05 4.77 11.66
C THR A 378 1.10 3.91 11.15
N GLU A 379 2.07 4.51 10.45
CA GLU A 379 3.35 3.89 10.17
C GLU A 379 4.34 4.18 11.30
N VAL A 380 4.88 3.13 11.92
CA VAL A 380 5.96 3.19 12.93
C VAL A 380 7.30 3.09 12.20
N LEU A 381 8.26 3.95 12.56
CA LEU A 381 9.61 4.02 11.98
C LEU A 381 10.63 3.35 12.88
#